data_62872ea960ddd57cc9e82a277b0258cd
#
_entry.id   62872ea960ddd57cc9e82a277b0258cd
#
_cell.length_a   1.000
_cell.length_b   1.000
_cell.length_c   1.000
_cell.angle_alpha   90.00
_cell.angle_beta   90.00
_cell.angle_gamma   90.00
#
_symmetry.space_group_name_H-M   'P 1'
#
loop_
_entity.id
_entity.type
_entity.pdbx_description
1 polymer ?
#
loop_
_entity_poly.entity_id
_entity_poly.type
_entity_poly.pdbx_seq_one_letter_code
_entity_poly.pdbx_strand_id
1 'polypeptide(L)'
;SAQAAAIGIDVVSLYAAGRGGVLGDATPTDVDEVFFFFKSGLIGSVVEAARASADPSAILEAHVGSAEDFAVATFGEIDPVVLVGFDEAAALVVEELPSGRWLLVDGYRAVPLSSDPKASAYLRAVILRELRGGVHREEVESVDLTDAEACQFDQGDGYYRLHGYGDGDRVPETPEILAARASAEEATDRRMAELLSVLDDAQLTALVAGAQAMWDTGATVVLPEI
;
A
#
# COMPACT_ATOMS: atom_id res chain seq x y z
N SER A 1 11.88 -6.21 12.06
CA SER A 1 10.79 -7.15 12.39
C SER A 1 11.37 -8.50 12.79
N ALA A 2 10.78 -9.14 13.79
CA ALA A 2 11.18 -10.49 14.21
C ALA A 2 10.96 -11.50 13.08
N GLN A 3 9.93 -11.31 12.29
CA GLN A 3 9.58 -12.14 11.13
C GLN A 3 10.69 -12.09 10.05
N ALA A 4 11.19 -10.89 9.71
CA ALA A 4 12.30 -10.74 8.77
C ALA A 4 13.57 -11.48 9.23
N ALA A 5 13.92 -11.29 10.51
CA ALA A 5 15.08 -11.96 11.10
C ALA A 5 14.96 -13.49 11.09
N ALA A 6 13.74 -14.02 11.29
CA ALA A 6 13.49 -15.45 11.31
C ALA A 6 13.78 -16.14 9.96
N ILE A 7 13.61 -15.42 8.85
CA ILE A 7 13.88 -15.93 7.50
C ILE A 7 15.18 -15.38 6.89
N GLY A 8 15.97 -14.61 7.66
CA GLY A 8 17.30 -14.16 7.28
C GLY A 8 17.37 -13.04 6.25
N ILE A 9 16.31 -12.22 6.13
CA ILE A 9 16.29 -11.03 5.27
C ILE A 9 16.13 -9.76 6.10
N ASP A 10 16.47 -8.61 5.53
CA ASP A 10 16.24 -7.31 6.18
C ASP A 10 14.78 -6.83 6.02
N VAL A 11 14.41 -5.78 6.76
CA VAL A 11 13.03 -5.27 6.80
C VAL A 11 12.61 -4.64 5.47
N VAL A 12 13.53 -4.00 4.74
CA VAL A 12 13.25 -3.38 3.44
C VAL A 12 12.98 -4.46 2.40
N SER A 13 13.82 -5.50 2.39
CA SER A 13 13.64 -6.69 1.55
C SER A 13 12.32 -7.40 1.86
N LEU A 14 11.96 -7.54 3.15
CA LEU A 14 10.67 -8.11 3.55
C LEU A 14 9.51 -7.27 3.05
N TYR A 15 9.57 -5.95 3.17
CA TYR A 15 8.51 -5.06 2.68
C TYR A 15 8.33 -5.19 1.17
N ALA A 16 9.41 -5.04 0.39
CA ALA A 16 9.33 -5.04 -1.07
C ALA A 16 8.94 -6.42 -1.62
N ALA A 17 9.65 -7.48 -1.19
CA ALA A 17 9.41 -8.83 -1.69
C ALA A 17 8.14 -9.45 -1.12
N GLY A 18 7.76 -9.14 0.11
CA GLY A 18 6.52 -9.62 0.73
C GLY A 18 5.29 -8.95 0.13
N ARG A 19 5.32 -7.61 -0.05
CA ARG A 19 4.24 -6.89 -0.75
C ARG A 19 4.12 -7.35 -2.20
N GLY A 20 5.24 -7.58 -2.91
CA GLY A 20 5.24 -8.17 -4.25
C GLY A 20 4.87 -9.66 -4.26
N GLY A 21 5.02 -10.36 -3.14
CA GLY A 21 4.72 -11.78 -3.00
C GLY A 21 3.25 -12.13 -3.20
N VAL A 22 2.33 -11.19 -2.97
CA VAL A 22 0.90 -11.39 -3.25
C VAL A 22 0.60 -11.56 -4.75
N LEU A 23 1.54 -11.22 -5.63
CA LEU A 23 1.42 -11.42 -7.08
C LEU A 23 1.80 -12.85 -7.52
N GLY A 24 2.09 -13.75 -6.57
CA GLY A 24 2.41 -15.15 -6.84
C GLY A 24 3.70 -15.32 -7.63
N ASP A 25 3.60 -15.99 -8.79
CA ASP A 25 4.73 -16.32 -9.65
C ASP A 25 5.22 -15.15 -10.54
N ALA A 26 4.76 -13.91 -10.30
CA ALA A 26 5.20 -12.73 -11.02
C ALA A 26 6.73 -12.60 -10.99
N THR A 27 7.33 -12.28 -12.14
CA THR A 27 8.78 -12.08 -12.21
C THR A 27 9.19 -10.81 -11.44
N PRO A 28 10.48 -10.66 -11.05
CA PRO A 28 10.95 -9.41 -10.46
C PRO A 28 10.64 -8.17 -11.31
N THR A 29 10.66 -8.30 -12.64
CA THR A 29 10.28 -7.22 -13.56
C THR A 29 8.80 -6.90 -13.48
N ASP A 30 7.92 -7.91 -13.45
CA ASP A 30 6.47 -7.68 -13.31
C ASP A 30 6.15 -7.00 -11.98
N VAL A 31 6.84 -7.40 -10.90
CA VAL A 31 6.69 -6.75 -9.59
C VAL A 31 7.16 -5.30 -9.64
N ASP A 32 8.29 -5.03 -10.27
CA ASP A 32 8.83 -3.67 -10.42
C ASP A 32 7.82 -2.74 -11.15
N GLU A 33 7.21 -3.22 -12.22
CA GLU A 33 6.19 -2.47 -12.98
C GLU A 33 4.95 -2.12 -12.14
N VAL A 34 4.53 -3.01 -11.24
CA VAL A 34 3.38 -2.77 -10.37
C VAL A 34 3.70 -1.74 -9.28
N PHE A 35 4.97 -1.62 -8.90
CA PHE A 35 5.45 -0.62 -7.93
C PHE A 35 5.80 0.72 -8.60
N PHE A 36 4.94 1.19 -9.46
CA PHE A 36 5.08 2.33 -10.38
C PHE A 36 5.81 3.57 -9.82
N PHE A 37 5.58 3.94 -8.55
CA PHE A 37 6.19 5.13 -7.95
C PHE A 37 7.65 4.96 -7.53
N PHE A 38 8.19 3.74 -7.60
CA PHE A 38 9.60 3.48 -7.35
C PHE A 38 10.42 3.60 -8.64
N LYS A 39 11.65 4.05 -8.51
CA LYS A 39 12.56 4.11 -9.65
C LYS A 39 12.69 2.73 -10.29
N SER A 40 12.50 2.68 -11.60
CA SER A 40 12.52 1.44 -12.38
C SER A 40 13.78 0.60 -12.10
N GLY A 41 13.59 -0.70 -11.90
CA GLY A 41 14.62 -1.67 -11.57
C GLY A 41 14.93 -1.79 -10.07
N LEU A 42 14.48 -0.84 -9.23
CA LEU A 42 14.78 -0.88 -7.80
C LEU A 42 14.09 -2.04 -7.10
N ILE A 43 12.77 -2.10 -7.20
CA ILE A 43 11.99 -3.12 -6.48
C ILE A 43 12.24 -4.50 -7.07
N GLY A 44 12.35 -4.60 -8.40
CA GLY A 44 12.68 -5.87 -9.06
C GLY A 44 14.01 -6.45 -8.55
N SER A 45 15.05 -5.62 -8.40
CA SER A 45 16.35 -6.06 -7.88
C SER A 45 16.28 -6.51 -6.42
N VAL A 46 15.49 -5.82 -5.58
CA VAL A 46 15.28 -6.22 -4.17
C VAL A 46 14.53 -7.54 -4.08
N VAL A 47 13.49 -7.72 -4.90
CA VAL A 47 12.72 -8.97 -4.96
C VAL A 47 13.58 -10.15 -5.42
N GLU A 48 14.40 -9.95 -6.44
CA GLU A 48 15.32 -10.98 -6.92
C GLU A 48 16.32 -11.40 -5.82
N ALA A 49 16.94 -10.43 -5.14
CA ALA A 49 17.86 -10.70 -4.03
C ALA A 49 17.18 -11.41 -2.85
N ALA A 50 15.97 -11.00 -2.48
CA ALA A 50 15.21 -11.64 -1.40
C ALA A 50 14.85 -13.09 -1.75
N ARG A 51 14.37 -13.35 -2.97
CA ARG A 51 14.03 -14.70 -3.46
C ARG A 51 15.26 -15.61 -3.61
N ALA A 52 16.43 -15.04 -3.79
CA ALA A 52 17.70 -15.81 -3.76
C ALA A 52 18.11 -16.21 -2.33
N SER A 53 17.61 -15.52 -1.30
CA SER A 53 17.97 -15.69 0.11
C SER A 53 16.95 -16.49 0.91
N ALA A 54 15.67 -16.44 0.54
CA ALA A 54 14.58 -17.10 1.25
C ALA A 54 13.49 -17.59 0.29
N ASP A 55 12.72 -18.57 0.74
CA ASP A 55 11.59 -19.11 -0.02
C ASP A 55 10.49 -18.03 -0.20
N PRO A 56 9.95 -17.84 -1.41
CA PRO A 56 8.93 -16.82 -1.68
C PRO A 56 7.67 -16.95 -0.80
N SER A 57 7.23 -18.18 -0.49
CA SER A 57 6.09 -18.38 0.39
C SER A 57 6.40 -17.97 1.83
N ALA A 58 7.61 -18.27 2.32
CA ALA A 58 8.06 -17.84 3.64
C ALA A 58 8.20 -16.31 3.73
N ILE A 59 8.60 -15.65 2.64
CA ILE A 59 8.66 -14.18 2.57
C ILE A 59 7.25 -13.59 2.69
N LEU A 60 6.27 -14.12 1.94
CA LEU A 60 4.88 -13.66 2.00
C LEU A 60 4.27 -13.90 3.40
N GLU A 61 4.46 -15.09 3.98
CA GLU A 61 4.00 -15.42 5.33
C GLU A 61 4.60 -14.47 6.38
N ALA A 62 5.91 -14.21 6.30
CA ALA A 62 6.59 -13.28 7.20
C ALA A 62 6.10 -11.83 7.03
N HIS A 63 5.78 -11.42 5.80
CA HIS A 63 5.21 -10.09 5.52
C HIS A 63 3.83 -9.93 6.15
N VAL A 64 2.94 -10.89 5.89
CA VAL A 64 1.57 -10.90 6.47
C VAL A 64 1.64 -10.98 7.98
N GLY A 65 2.43 -11.90 8.54
CA GLY A 65 2.63 -12.03 9.98
C GLY A 65 3.19 -10.76 10.63
N SER A 66 4.10 -10.04 9.95
CA SER A 66 4.59 -8.73 10.43
C SER A 66 3.50 -7.67 10.48
N ALA A 67 2.59 -7.68 9.49
CA ALA A 67 1.45 -6.77 9.46
C ALA A 67 0.45 -7.09 10.58
N GLU A 68 0.19 -8.37 10.83
CA GLU A 68 -0.66 -8.83 11.95
C GLU A 68 -0.06 -8.46 13.31
N ASP A 69 1.23 -8.76 13.53
CA ASP A 69 1.95 -8.41 14.76
C ASP A 69 1.88 -6.89 15.02
N PHE A 70 2.10 -6.08 13.98
CA PHE A 70 1.99 -4.63 14.06
C PHE A 70 0.59 -4.20 14.45
N ALA A 71 -0.44 -4.72 13.81
CA ALA A 71 -1.83 -4.36 14.08
C ALA A 71 -2.24 -4.72 15.52
N VAL A 72 -1.92 -5.92 15.96
CA VAL A 72 -2.24 -6.37 17.33
C VAL A 72 -1.53 -5.52 18.38
N ALA A 73 -0.25 -5.20 18.14
CA ALA A 73 0.53 -4.38 19.08
C ALA A 73 0.09 -2.91 19.10
N THR A 74 -0.30 -2.37 17.94
CA THR A 74 -0.59 -0.93 17.78
C THR A 74 -2.02 -0.59 18.15
N PHE A 75 -2.99 -1.40 17.72
CA PHE A 75 -4.43 -1.07 17.82
C PHE A 75 -5.11 -1.66 19.04
N GLY A 76 -4.33 -2.03 20.07
CA GLY A 76 -4.82 -2.67 21.29
C GLY A 76 -5.91 -1.89 22.05
N GLU A 77 -5.85 -0.57 22.01
CA GLU A 77 -6.75 0.35 22.71
C GLU A 77 -7.98 0.78 21.90
N ILE A 78 -8.04 0.43 20.59
CA ILE A 78 -9.20 0.76 19.76
C ILE A 78 -10.35 -0.19 20.11
N ASP A 79 -11.55 0.36 20.29
CA ASP A 79 -12.76 -0.43 20.51
C ASP A 79 -12.94 -1.44 19.34
N PRO A 80 -13.01 -2.75 19.62
CA PRO A 80 -13.21 -3.76 18.60
C PRO A 80 -14.45 -3.52 17.71
N VAL A 81 -15.50 -2.90 18.22
CA VAL A 81 -16.71 -2.56 17.45
C VAL A 81 -16.39 -1.59 16.31
N VAL A 82 -15.49 -0.63 16.55
CA VAL A 82 -15.03 0.33 15.54
C VAL A 82 -14.25 -0.38 14.42
N LEU A 83 -13.36 -1.31 14.80
CA LEU A 83 -12.56 -2.08 13.85
C LEU A 83 -13.42 -3.06 13.04
N VAL A 84 -14.39 -3.71 13.67
CA VAL A 84 -15.33 -4.61 12.97
C VAL A 84 -16.19 -3.81 11.99
N GLY A 85 -16.72 -2.65 12.39
CA GLY A 85 -17.50 -1.80 11.50
C GLY A 85 -16.69 -1.31 10.28
N PHE A 86 -15.40 -0.99 10.48
CA PHE A 86 -14.49 -0.69 9.39
C PHE A 86 -14.30 -1.89 8.45
N ASP A 87 -14.00 -3.07 9.02
CA ASP A 87 -13.73 -4.29 8.23
C ASP A 87 -14.92 -4.69 7.38
N GLU A 88 -16.14 -4.65 7.95
CA GLU A 88 -17.39 -4.94 7.24
C GLU A 88 -17.65 -3.95 6.10
N ALA A 89 -17.48 -2.65 6.34
CA ALA A 89 -17.64 -1.63 5.30
C ALA A 89 -16.58 -1.75 4.19
N ALA A 90 -15.31 -1.98 4.57
CA ALA A 90 -14.22 -2.20 3.62
C ALA A 90 -14.46 -3.47 2.79
N ALA A 91 -15.01 -4.54 3.39
CA ALA A 91 -15.35 -5.77 2.68
C ALA A 91 -16.33 -5.52 1.54
N LEU A 92 -17.40 -4.73 1.77
CA LEU A 92 -18.37 -4.38 0.73
C LEU A 92 -17.72 -3.67 -0.46
N VAL A 93 -16.83 -2.71 -0.20
CA VAL A 93 -16.08 -2.04 -1.27
C VAL A 93 -15.24 -3.05 -2.05
N VAL A 94 -14.47 -3.88 -1.34
CA VAL A 94 -13.54 -4.84 -1.94
C VAL A 94 -14.26 -5.89 -2.78
N GLU A 95 -15.45 -6.34 -2.36
CA GLU A 95 -16.26 -7.33 -3.07
C GLU A 95 -16.76 -6.83 -4.44
N GLU A 96 -17.06 -5.54 -4.56
CA GLU A 96 -17.55 -4.92 -5.80
C GLU A 96 -16.44 -4.57 -6.81
N LEU A 97 -15.16 -4.67 -6.40
CA LEU A 97 -14.05 -4.33 -7.30
C LEU A 97 -13.89 -5.37 -8.42
N PRO A 98 -13.66 -4.93 -9.67
CA PRO A 98 -13.38 -5.83 -10.77
C PRO A 98 -12.05 -6.56 -10.56
N SER A 99 -12.01 -7.84 -10.87
CA SER A 99 -10.76 -8.60 -10.87
C SER A 99 -9.90 -8.29 -12.10
N GLY A 100 -8.59 -8.37 -11.95
CA GLY A 100 -7.61 -8.21 -13.04
C GLY A 100 -7.25 -6.76 -13.36
N ARG A 101 -7.81 -5.78 -12.65
CA ARG A 101 -7.51 -4.37 -12.88
C ARG A 101 -6.36 -3.86 -12.01
N TRP A 102 -6.38 -4.18 -10.74
CA TRP A 102 -5.38 -3.76 -9.76
C TRP A 102 -4.75 -4.99 -9.13
N LEU A 103 -3.61 -5.41 -9.68
CA LEU A 103 -3.00 -6.71 -9.35
C LEU A 103 -2.65 -6.87 -7.87
N LEU A 104 -2.18 -5.80 -7.20
CA LEU A 104 -1.93 -5.85 -5.75
C LEU A 104 -3.22 -6.02 -4.95
N VAL A 105 -4.32 -5.38 -5.37
CA VAL A 105 -5.63 -5.57 -4.73
C VAL A 105 -6.07 -7.01 -4.85
N ASP A 106 -5.99 -7.59 -6.04
CA ASP A 106 -6.37 -9.00 -6.28
C ASP A 106 -5.50 -9.95 -5.46
N GLY A 107 -4.19 -9.68 -5.41
CA GLY A 107 -3.26 -10.48 -4.62
C GLY A 107 -3.57 -10.44 -3.13
N TYR A 108 -3.78 -9.26 -2.57
CA TYR A 108 -4.15 -9.13 -1.15
C TYR A 108 -5.55 -9.67 -0.82
N ARG A 109 -6.50 -9.63 -1.75
CA ARG A 109 -7.82 -10.28 -1.60
C ARG A 109 -7.72 -11.80 -1.42
N ALA A 110 -6.68 -12.41 -1.97
CA ALA A 110 -6.41 -13.84 -1.84
C ALA A 110 -5.72 -14.22 -0.51
N VAL A 111 -5.18 -13.25 0.22
CA VAL A 111 -4.59 -13.48 1.55
C VAL A 111 -5.70 -13.76 2.56
N PRO A 112 -5.63 -14.89 3.31
CA PRO A 112 -6.62 -15.17 4.35
C PRO A 112 -6.65 -14.07 5.43
N LEU A 113 -7.84 -13.64 5.80
CA LEU A 113 -8.03 -12.70 6.90
C LEU A 113 -7.75 -13.38 8.25
N SER A 114 -7.14 -12.64 9.16
CA SER A 114 -6.97 -13.06 10.54
C SER A 114 -8.31 -13.11 11.28
N SER A 115 -8.40 -13.97 12.28
CA SER A 115 -9.53 -13.97 13.21
C SER A 115 -9.45 -12.87 14.29
N ASP A 116 -8.30 -12.20 14.43
CA ASP A 116 -8.15 -11.01 15.27
C ASP A 116 -8.70 -9.79 14.52
N PRO A 117 -9.70 -9.07 15.07
CA PRO A 117 -10.31 -7.93 14.37
C PRO A 117 -9.34 -6.79 14.06
N LYS A 118 -8.26 -6.63 14.84
CA LYS A 118 -7.23 -5.61 14.57
C LYS A 118 -6.44 -5.96 13.31
N ALA A 119 -6.02 -7.21 13.21
CA ALA A 119 -5.25 -7.71 12.06
C ALA A 119 -6.14 -7.76 10.80
N SER A 120 -7.40 -8.20 10.91
CA SER A 120 -8.36 -8.19 9.80
C SER A 120 -8.60 -6.78 9.28
N ALA A 121 -8.96 -5.83 10.16
CA ALA A 121 -9.18 -4.44 9.78
C ALA A 121 -7.92 -3.81 9.15
N TYR A 122 -6.74 -4.10 9.68
CA TYR A 122 -5.49 -3.59 9.10
C TYR A 122 -5.22 -4.15 7.70
N LEU A 123 -5.44 -5.45 7.47
CA LEU A 123 -5.31 -6.03 6.14
C LEU A 123 -6.32 -5.41 5.15
N ARG A 124 -7.56 -5.14 5.58
CA ARG A 124 -8.53 -4.39 4.76
C ARG A 124 -8.05 -2.98 4.44
N ALA A 125 -7.46 -2.28 5.42
CA ALA A 125 -6.86 -0.96 5.19
C ALA A 125 -5.70 -1.04 4.18
N VAL A 126 -4.88 -2.08 4.22
CA VAL A 126 -3.84 -2.34 3.21
C VAL A 126 -4.46 -2.51 1.82
N ILE A 127 -5.53 -3.30 1.68
CA ILE A 127 -6.22 -3.49 0.39
C ILE A 127 -6.76 -2.15 -0.15
N LEU A 128 -7.40 -1.33 0.68
CA LEU A 128 -7.89 -0.02 0.27
C LEU A 128 -6.75 0.95 -0.09
N ARG A 129 -5.60 0.85 0.57
CA ARG A 129 -4.40 1.59 0.21
C ARG A 129 -3.88 1.18 -1.17
N GLU A 130 -3.82 -0.12 -1.45
CA GLU A 130 -3.41 -0.62 -2.77
C GLU A 130 -4.41 -0.21 -3.85
N LEU A 131 -5.70 -0.18 -3.53
CA LEU A 131 -6.72 0.32 -4.43
C LEU A 131 -6.48 1.80 -4.77
N ARG A 132 -6.30 2.65 -3.75
CA ARG A 132 -6.02 4.07 -3.99
C ARG A 132 -4.72 4.27 -4.78
N GLY A 133 -3.69 3.48 -4.46
CA GLY A 133 -2.41 3.50 -5.19
C GLY A 133 -2.58 3.13 -6.67
N GLY A 134 -3.36 2.09 -6.97
CA GLY A 134 -3.65 1.67 -8.35
C GLY A 134 -4.48 2.70 -9.12
N VAL A 135 -5.50 3.28 -8.48
CA VAL A 135 -6.30 4.37 -9.05
C VAL A 135 -5.41 5.60 -9.30
N HIS A 136 -4.57 5.98 -8.33
CA HIS A 136 -3.69 7.14 -8.45
C HIS A 136 -2.67 6.97 -9.59
N ARG A 137 -2.11 5.77 -9.76
CA ARG A 137 -1.25 5.46 -10.90
C ARG A 137 -1.95 5.75 -12.23
N GLU A 138 -3.17 5.23 -12.42
CA GLU A 138 -3.94 5.44 -13.65
C GLU A 138 -4.18 6.94 -13.92
N GLU A 139 -4.45 7.73 -12.89
CA GLU A 139 -4.68 9.17 -13.04
C GLU A 139 -3.37 9.95 -13.30
N VAL A 140 -2.25 9.55 -12.70
CA VAL A 140 -0.91 10.09 -13.00
C VAL A 140 -0.52 9.82 -14.45
N GLU A 141 -0.72 8.59 -14.93
CA GLU A 141 -0.48 8.20 -16.33
C GLU A 141 -1.40 8.96 -17.29
N SER A 142 -2.65 9.25 -16.91
CA SER A 142 -3.62 9.96 -17.74
C SER A 142 -3.27 11.42 -18.03
N VAL A 143 -2.42 12.02 -17.21
CA VAL A 143 -1.92 13.40 -17.37
C VAL A 143 -0.46 13.45 -17.81
N ASP A 144 0.05 12.34 -18.35
CA ASP A 144 1.41 12.20 -18.88
C ASP A 144 2.54 12.55 -17.89
N LEU A 145 2.29 12.43 -16.56
CA LEU A 145 3.35 12.55 -15.56
C LEU A 145 4.18 11.26 -15.50
N THR A 146 5.48 11.44 -15.41
CA THR A 146 6.39 10.34 -15.10
C THR A 146 6.32 9.95 -13.61
N ASP A 147 6.75 8.74 -13.29
CA ASP A 147 6.94 8.25 -11.93
C ASP A 147 7.81 9.20 -11.07
N ALA A 148 8.92 9.70 -11.64
CA ALA A 148 9.82 10.64 -10.98
C ALA A 148 9.15 11.99 -10.70
N GLU A 149 8.39 12.55 -11.64
CA GLU A 149 7.64 13.81 -11.46
C GLU A 149 6.54 13.65 -10.40
N ALA A 150 5.78 12.56 -10.47
CA ALA A 150 4.75 12.26 -9.49
C ALA A 150 5.35 12.15 -8.07
N CYS A 151 6.47 11.45 -7.92
CA CYS A 151 7.12 11.20 -6.63
C CYS A 151 7.85 12.45 -6.07
N GLN A 152 8.50 13.26 -6.94
CA GLN A 152 9.33 14.39 -6.50
C GLN A 152 8.56 15.45 -5.70
N PHE A 153 7.33 15.73 -6.10
CA PHE A 153 6.53 16.81 -5.53
C PHE A 153 5.46 16.33 -4.54
N ASP A 154 5.52 15.09 -4.08
CA ASP A 154 4.52 14.52 -3.17
C ASP A 154 4.83 14.85 -1.69
N GLN A 155 5.68 14.06 -1.03
CA GLN A 155 5.90 14.11 0.41
C GLN A 155 7.29 14.63 0.80
N GLY A 156 7.97 15.30 -0.12
CA GLY A 156 9.27 15.90 0.10
C GLY A 156 10.44 14.95 -0.14
N ASP A 157 11.65 15.44 0.21
CA ASP A 157 12.93 14.83 -0.18
C ASP A 157 13.15 13.43 0.34
N GLY A 158 12.75 13.16 1.57
CA GLY A 158 12.90 11.82 2.18
C GLY A 158 12.07 10.77 1.44
N TYR A 159 10.85 11.10 1.08
CA TYR A 159 9.97 10.23 0.30
C TYR A 159 10.54 9.95 -1.10
N TYR A 160 11.00 10.99 -1.79
CA TYR A 160 11.63 10.88 -3.10
C TYR A 160 12.84 9.93 -3.08
N ARG A 161 13.73 10.10 -2.09
CA ARG A 161 14.90 9.23 -1.92
C ARG A 161 14.55 7.81 -1.54
N LEU A 162 13.53 7.61 -0.69
CA LEU A 162 13.01 6.28 -0.33
C LEU A 162 12.54 5.51 -1.57
N HIS A 163 12.00 6.22 -2.59
CA HIS A 163 11.58 5.63 -3.84
C HIS A 163 12.74 5.41 -4.85
N GLY A 164 13.98 5.61 -4.43
CA GLY A 164 15.19 5.32 -5.20
C GLY A 164 15.67 6.44 -6.11
N TYR A 165 15.05 7.61 -6.05
CA TYR A 165 15.46 8.76 -6.85
C TYR A 165 16.56 9.57 -6.15
N GLY A 166 17.47 10.11 -6.96
CA GLY A 166 18.57 10.94 -6.50
C GLY A 166 18.55 12.34 -7.13
N ASP A 167 19.57 13.13 -6.81
CA ASP A 167 19.67 14.52 -7.32
C ASP A 167 19.76 14.59 -8.85
N GLY A 168 20.30 13.52 -9.50
CA GLY A 168 20.39 13.42 -10.96
C GLY A 168 19.06 13.09 -11.64
N ASP A 169 18.06 12.68 -10.91
CA ASP A 169 16.73 12.33 -11.43
C ASP A 169 15.74 13.50 -11.29
N ARG A 170 16.18 14.61 -10.66
CA ARG A 170 15.29 15.76 -10.42
C ARG A 170 14.90 16.47 -11.68
N VAL A 171 13.63 16.79 -11.76
CA VAL A 171 13.05 17.62 -12.82
C VAL A 171 12.78 19.04 -12.29
N PRO A 172 12.83 20.06 -13.16
CA PRO A 172 12.45 21.42 -12.78
C PRO A 172 10.98 21.46 -12.34
N GLU A 173 10.70 22.15 -11.24
CA GLU A 173 9.32 22.47 -10.86
C GLU A 173 8.76 23.48 -11.85
N THR A 174 7.72 23.09 -12.59
CA THR A 174 7.02 23.99 -13.52
C THR A 174 5.53 24.07 -13.15
N PRO A 175 4.86 25.19 -13.50
CA PRO A 175 3.42 25.31 -13.29
C PRO A 175 2.61 24.18 -13.94
N GLU A 176 3.07 23.67 -15.09
CA GLU A 176 2.43 22.59 -15.83
C GLU A 176 2.48 21.27 -15.06
N ILE A 177 3.65 20.90 -14.51
CA ILE A 177 3.80 19.69 -13.68
C ILE A 177 2.94 19.78 -12.41
N LEU A 178 2.96 20.95 -11.73
CA LEU A 178 2.14 21.14 -10.52
C LEU A 178 0.65 21.07 -10.82
N ALA A 179 0.21 21.64 -11.97
CA ALA A 179 -1.19 21.57 -12.41
C ALA A 179 -1.60 20.14 -12.78
N ALA A 180 -0.74 19.40 -13.48
CA ALA A 180 -0.98 17.99 -13.82
C ALA A 180 -1.11 17.12 -12.56
N ARG A 181 -0.21 17.31 -11.56
CA ARG A 181 -0.33 16.62 -10.27
C ARG A 181 -1.62 16.93 -9.54
N ALA A 182 -1.99 18.21 -9.44
CA ALA A 182 -3.25 18.60 -8.81
C ALA A 182 -4.45 17.96 -9.51
N SER A 183 -4.43 17.90 -10.83
CA SER A 183 -5.47 17.23 -11.63
C SER A 183 -5.53 15.72 -11.37
N ALA A 184 -4.38 15.04 -11.27
CA ALA A 184 -4.32 13.61 -10.97
C ALA A 184 -4.86 13.31 -9.56
N GLU A 185 -4.50 14.11 -8.55
CA GLU A 185 -5.03 13.96 -7.19
C GLU A 185 -6.55 14.15 -7.15
N GLU A 186 -7.06 15.23 -7.76
CA GLU A 186 -8.51 15.49 -7.82
C GLU A 186 -9.27 14.38 -8.55
N ALA A 187 -8.70 13.84 -9.61
CA ALA A 187 -9.27 12.71 -10.35
C ALA A 187 -9.23 11.42 -9.51
N THR A 188 -8.14 11.18 -8.78
CA THR A 188 -8.01 10.06 -7.85
C THR A 188 -9.09 10.11 -6.77
N ASP A 189 -9.25 11.26 -6.12
CA ASP A 189 -10.24 11.45 -5.06
C ASP A 189 -11.67 11.24 -5.57
N ARG A 190 -11.99 11.78 -6.75
CA ARG A 190 -13.30 11.58 -7.40
C ARG A 190 -13.56 10.11 -7.68
N ARG A 191 -12.59 9.40 -8.25
CA ARG A 191 -12.74 7.96 -8.53
C ARG A 191 -12.83 7.12 -7.27
N MET A 192 -12.05 7.44 -6.24
CA MET A 192 -12.21 6.78 -4.94
C MET A 192 -13.59 7.02 -4.34
N ALA A 193 -14.15 8.24 -4.43
CA ALA A 193 -15.50 8.53 -3.99
C ALA A 193 -16.54 7.70 -4.77
N GLU A 194 -16.38 7.53 -6.08
CA GLU A 194 -17.24 6.65 -6.89
C GLU A 194 -17.17 5.19 -6.43
N LEU A 195 -15.97 4.66 -6.17
CA LEU A 195 -15.79 3.29 -5.68
C LEU A 195 -16.37 3.08 -4.28
N LEU A 196 -16.32 4.11 -3.43
CA LEU A 196 -16.92 4.08 -2.09
C LEU A 196 -18.44 4.28 -2.10
N SER A 197 -19.04 4.68 -3.22
CA SER A 197 -20.49 4.95 -3.33
C SER A 197 -21.38 3.72 -3.19
N VAL A 198 -20.80 2.53 -3.14
CA VAL A 198 -21.50 1.27 -2.80
C VAL A 198 -21.95 1.22 -1.33
N LEU A 199 -21.35 2.07 -0.48
CA LEU A 199 -21.66 2.17 0.93
C LEU A 199 -22.81 3.12 1.19
N ASP A 200 -23.69 2.76 2.10
CA ASP A 200 -24.64 3.72 2.66
C ASP A 200 -23.97 4.68 3.68
N ASP A 201 -24.70 5.68 4.15
CA ASP A 201 -24.19 6.70 5.06
C ASP A 201 -23.65 6.12 6.38
N ALA A 202 -24.28 5.06 6.90
CA ALA A 202 -23.85 4.42 8.16
C ALA A 202 -22.56 3.62 7.94
N GLN A 203 -22.47 2.88 6.84
CA GLN A 203 -21.29 2.11 6.46
C GLN A 203 -20.11 3.05 6.15
N LEU A 204 -20.34 4.13 5.41
CA LEU A 204 -19.31 5.14 5.14
C LEU A 204 -18.81 5.79 6.44
N THR A 205 -19.72 6.09 7.37
CA THR A 205 -19.36 6.62 8.70
C THR A 205 -18.49 5.61 9.47
N ALA A 206 -18.82 4.33 9.44
CA ALA A 206 -18.04 3.28 10.10
C ALA A 206 -16.65 3.13 9.46
N LEU A 207 -16.57 3.16 8.12
CA LEU A 207 -15.29 3.12 7.38
C LEU A 207 -14.39 4.28 7.81
N VAL A 208 -14.92 5.51 7.80
CA VAL A 208 -14.14 6.71 8.17
C VAL A 208 -13.72 6.67 9.63
N ALA A 209 -14.62 6.30 10.54
CA ALA A 209 -14.32 6.22 11.97
C ALA A 209 -13.21 5.22 12.28
N GLY A 210 -13.25 4.03 11.67
CA GLY A 210 -12.20 3.03 11.85
C GLY A 210 -10.87 3.42 11.22
N ALA A 211 -10.89 4.00 10.02
CA ALA A 211 -9.69 4.52 9.38
C ALA A 211 -9.03 5.62 10.22
N GLN A 212 -9.83 6.56 10.76
CA GLN A 212 -9.34 7.63 11.62
C GLN A 212 -8.75 7.08 12.93
N ALA A 213 -9.43 6.13 13.58
CA ALA A 213 -8.94 5.52 14.82
C ALA A 213 -7.60 4.80 14.61
N MET A 214 -7.46 4.05 13.52
CA MET A 214 -6.19 3.40 13.16
C MET A 214 -5.10 4.41 12.83
N TRP A 215 -5.43 5.48 12.12
CA TRP A 215 -4.49 6.57 11.79
C TRP A 215 -3.98 7.27 13.06
N ASP A 216 -4.88 7.73 13.92
CA ASP A 216 -4.53 8.46 15.14
C ASP A 216 -3.65 7.63 16.07
N THR A 217 -3.92 6.32 16.14
CA THR A 217 -3.13 5.38 16.95
C THR A 217 -1.78 5.07 16.27
N GLY A 218 -1.79 4.79 14.96
CA GLY A 218 -0.60 4.45 14.19
C GLY A 218 0.37 5.62 14.02
N ALA A 219 -0.13 6.85 13.90
CA ALA A 219 0.69 8.05 13.78
C ALA A 219 1.55 8.34 15.02
N THR A 220 1.22 7.75 16.18
CA THR A 220 2.03 7.85 17.41
C THR A 220 3.19 6.86 17.45
N VAL A 221 3.20 5.86 16.56
CA VAL A 221 4.28 4.87 16.46
C VAL A 221 5.46 5.52 15.76
N VAL A 222 6.52 5.81 16.53
CA VAL A 222 7.79 6.28 15.98
C VAL A 222 8.43 5.12 15.23
N LEU A 223 8.39 5.14 13.91
CA LEU A 223 9.18 4.21 13.11
C LEU A 223 10.67 4.49 13.38
N PRO A 224 11.50 3.46 13.58
CA PRO A 224 12.94 3.68 13.68
C PRO A 224 13.41 4.40 12.41
N GLU A 225 14.26 5.40 12.59
CA GLU A 225 14.94 6.07 11.47
C GLU A 225 15.65 5.00 10.61
N ILE A 226 15.32 4.94 9.32
CA ILE A 226 15.89 4.01 8.35
C ILE A 226 17.21 4.58 7.86
#